data_341f179cf49fb9433284a64b84e0e2cf
#
_entry.id   341f179cf49fb9433284a64b84e0e2cf
#
_cell.length_a   1.000
_cell.length_b   1.000
_cell.length_c   1.000
_cell.angle_alpha   90.00
_cell.angle_beta   90.00
_cell.angle_gamma   90.00
#
_symmetry.space_group_name_H-M   'P 1'
#
loop_
_entity.id
_entity.type
_entity.pdbx_description
1 polymer ?
#
loop_
_entity_poly.entity_id
_entity_poly.type
_entity_poly.pdbx_seq_one_letter_code
_entity_poly.pdbx_strand_id
1 'polypeptide(L)'
;HDQNVDFVRIVSIENIHNAEYVKRSDAIKAMNNNILEALGATLRRGAEMGLFREGLVPLDVHLLINSFCFYRVSNRHTFGEIFQIELSDEAVKQRHREMICESVLRYLQA
;
A
#
# COMPACT_ATOMS: atom_id res chain seq x y z
N HIS A 1 7.08 1.06 2.09
CA HIS A 1 7.45 -0.23 1.47
C HIS A 1 8.90 -0.26 0.97
N ASP A 2 9.47 0.87 0.56
CA ASP A 2 10.87 0.89 0.12
C ASP A 2 11.83 0.47 1.23
N GLN A 3 11.45 0.64 2.49
CA GLN A 3 12.23 0.24 3.66
C GLN A 3 12.00 -1.21 4.07
N ASN A 4 11.04 -1.90 3.44
CA ASN A 4 10.64 -3.27 3.77
C ASN A 4 10.76 -4.21 2.56
N VAL A 5 11.89 -4.13 1.86
CA VAL A 5 12.14 -4.90 0.62
C VAL A 5 12.01 -6.41 0.87
N ASP A 6 12.54 -6.90 1.99
CA ASP A 6 12.48 -8.34 2.31
C ASP A 6 11.05 -8.79 2.56
N PHE A 7 10.25 -7.96 3.23
CA PHE A 7 8.83 -8.24 3.41
C PHE A 7 8.10 -8.35 2.07
N VAL A 8 8.37 -7.41 1.16
CA VAL A 8 7.78 -7.42 -0.20
C VAL A 8 8.18 -8.69 -0.96
N ARG A 9 9.46 -9.11 -0.85
CA ARG A 9 9.93 -10.36 -1.48
C ARG A 9 9.21 -11.57 -0.93
N ILE A 10 9.03 -11.66 0.39
CA ILE A 10 8.31 -12.75 1.04
C ILE A 10 6.87 -12.80 0.54
N VAL A 11 6.18 -11.66 0.50
CA VAL A 11 4.79 -11.60 0.01
C VAL A 11 4.70 -11.99 -1.45
N SER A 12 5.66 -11.59 -2.28
CA SER A 12 5.72 -11.97 -3.69
C SER A 12 5.87 -13.48 -3.86
N ILE A 13 6.73 -14.11 -3.04
CA ILE A 13 6.89 -15.57 -3.02
C ILE A 13 5.58 -16.25 -2.60
N GLU A 14 4.91 -15.72 -1.58
CA GLU A 14 3.62 -16.24 -1.11
C GLU A 14 2.54 -16.17 -2.22
N ASN A 15 2.54 -15.12 -3.02
CA ASN A 15 1.63 -15.01 -4.16
C ASN A 15 1.87 -16.12 -5.19
N ILE A 16 3.13 -16.44 -5.47
CA ILE A 16 3.50 -17.55 -6.35
C ILE A 16 2.96 -18.88 -5.81
N HIS A 17 2.97 -19.05 -4.50
CA HIS A 17 2.49 -20.26 -3.83
C HIS A 17 1.03 -20.16 -3.36
N ASN A 18 0.24 -19.23 -3.93
CA ASN A 18 -1.18 -19.05 -3.62
C ASN A 18 -1.44 -18.74 -2.14
N ALA A 19 -0.50 -18.04 -1.49
CA ALA A 19 -0.58 -17.64 -0.08
C ALA A 19 -0.74 -18.81 0.90
N GLU A 20 -0.18 -19.96 0.58
CA GLU A 20 -0.36 -21.17 1.39
C GLU A 20 0.13 -20.99 2.83
N TYR A 21 1.28 -20.36 3.03
CA TYR A 21 1.81 -20.11 4.37
C TYR A 21 1.05 -19.01 5.10
N VAL A 22 0.63 -17.97 4.39
CA VAL A 22 -0.18 -16.88 4.97
C VAL A 22 -1.52 -17.40 5.49
N LYS A 23 -2.14 -18.33 4.78
CA LYS A 23 -3.40 -18.95 5.20
C LYS A 23 -3.31 -19.63 6.57
N ARG A 24 -2.10 -20.06 6.98
CA ARG A 24 -1.84 -20.73 8.25
C ARG A 24 -1.45 -19.80 9.38
N SER A 25 -1.26 -18.50 9.11
CA SER A 25 -0.77 -17.54 10.09
C SER A 25 -1.88 -16.65 10.63
N ASP A 26 -2.35 -16.98 11.83
CA ASP A 26 -3.31 -16.13 12.54
C ASP A 26 -2.70 -14.81 12.99
N ALA A 27 -1.39 -14.81 13.30
CA ALA A 27 -0.68 -13.59 13.70
C ALA A 27 -0.65 -12.55 12.59
N ILE A 28 -0.40 -12.96 11.32
CA ILE A 28 -0.41 -12.06 10.17
C ILE A 28 -1.80 -11.48 9.94
N LYS A 29 -2.84 -12.33 10.04
CA LYS A 29 -4.23 -11.88 9.88
C LYS A 29 -4.62 -10.89 10.98
N ALA A 30 -4.24 -11.15 12.23
CA ALA A 30 -4.53 -10.28 13.35
C ALA A 30 -3.84 -8.91 13.20
N MET A 31 -2.59 -8.90 12.78
CA MET A 31 -1.83 -7.67 12.52
C MET A 31 -2.50 -6.83 11.45
N ASN A 32 -2.93 -7.44 10.35
CA ASN A 32 -3.63 -6.75 9.27
C ASN A 32 -4.97 -6.18 9.74
N ASN A 33 -5.71 -6.89 10.57
CA ASN A 33 -6.96 -6.40 11.14
C ASN A 33 -6.74 -5.16 12.00
N ASN A 34 -5.67 -5.12 12.79
CA ASN A 34 -5.32 -3.95 13.60
C ASN A 34 -5.02 -2.73 12.73
N ILE A 35 -4.30 -2.93 11.62
CA ILE A 35 -4.02 -1.85 10.66
C ILE A 35 -5.32 -1.31 10.06
N LEU A 36 -6.23 -2.18 9.66
CA LEU A 36 -7.51 -1.80 9.08
C LEU A 36 -8.41 -1.07 10.09
N GLU A 37 -8.40 -1.47 11.36
CA GLU A 37 -9.14 -0.78 12.41
C GLU A 37 -8.62 0.65 12.62
N ALA A 38 -7.30 0.82 12.68
CA ALA A 38 -6.69 2.13 12.81
C ALA A 38 -7.01 3.04 11.64
N LEU A 39 -6.91 2.51 10.43
CA LEU A 39 -7.26 3.25 9.20
C LEU A 39 -8.74 3.62 9.20
N GLY A 40 -9.62 2.68 9.55
CA GLY A 40 -11.05 2.91 9.65
C GLY A 40 -11.40 4.03 10.63
N ALA A 41 -10.73 4.08 11.77
CA ALA A 41 -10.93 5.14 12.76
C ALA A 41 -10.53 6.52 12.19
N THR A 42 -9.43 6.58 11.46
CA THR A 42 -8.97 7.81 10.81
C THR A 42 -9.96 8.28 9.75
N LEU A 43 -10.46 7.36 8.92
CA LEU A 43 -11.42 7.68 7.87
C LEU A 43 -12.75 8.18 8.44
N ARG A 44 -13.22 7.58 9.52
CA ARG A 44 -14.44 8.02 10.20
C ARG A 44 -14.29 9.42 10.79
N ARG A 45 -13.15 9.69 11.44
CA ARG A 45 -12.86 11.02 11.97
C ARG A 45 -12.85 12.09 10.88
N GLY A 46 -12.19 11.79 9.76
CA GLY A 46 -12.16 12.70 8.62
C GLY A 46 -13.55 12.98 8.05
N ALA A 47 -14.41 11.96 7.99
CA ALA A 47 -15.79 12.10 7.52
C ALA A 47 -16.61 12.95 8.49
N GLU A 48 -16.47 12.73 9.80
CA GLU A 48 -17.16 13.53 10.85
C GLU A 48 -16.75 14.99 10.80
N MET A 49 -15.50 15.27 10.45
CA MET A 49 -14.99 16.64 10.31
C MET A 49 -15.33 17.28 8.97
N GLY A 50 -15.99 16.55 8.06
CA GLY A 50 -16.33 17.03 6.73
C GLY A 50 -15.16 17.08 5.75
N LEU A 51 -14.00 16.52 6.10
CA LEU A 51 -12.81 16.52 5.26
C LEU A 51 -12.81 15.37 4.25
N PHE A 52 -13.33 14.21 4.65
CA PHE A 52 -13.37 13.01 3.81
C PHE A 52 -14.79 12.66 3.42
N ARG A 53 -14.94 11.98 2.29
CA ARG A 53 -16.24 11.46 1.90
C ARG A 53 -16.70 10.38 2.87
N GLU A 54 -18.00 10.18 2.98
CA GLU A 54 -18.58 9.10 3.76
C GLU A 54 -18.55 7.79 2.96
N GLY A 55 -18.63 6.67 3.68
CA GLY A 55 -18.74 5.36 3.06
C GLY A 55 -17.42 4.80 2.54
N LEU A 56 -16.28 5.38 2.90
CA LEU A 56 -14.98 4.84 2.54
C LEU A 56 -14.74 3.49 3.21
N VAL A 57 -14.35 2.50 2.44
CA VAL A 57 -14.01 1.16 2.91
C VAL A 57 -12.53 1.10 3.24
N PRO A 58 -12.12 0.86 4.50
CA PRO A 58 -10.69 0.85 4.87
C PRO A 58 -9.85 -0.11 4.03
N LEU A 59 -10.37 -1.29 3.73
CA LEU A 59 -9.66 -2.27 2.89
C LEU A 59 -9.37 -1.74 1.49
N ASP A 60 -10.30 -1.00 0.91
CA ASP A 60 -10.13 -0.42 -0.43
C ASP A 60 -9.04 0.65 -0.44
N VAL A 61 -9.02 1.50 0.58
CA VAL A 61 -7.98 2.52 0.73
C VAL A 61 -6.62 1.88 0.94
N HIS A 62 -6.57 0.84 1.78
CA HIS A 62 -5.36 0.07 2.02
C HIS A 62 -4.84 -0.57 0.72
N LEU A 63 -5.72 -1.16 -0.07
CA LEU A 63 -5.38 -1.76 -1.36
C LEU A 63 -4.80 -0.72 -2.32
N LEU A 64 -5.40 0.47 -2.39
CA LEU A 64 -4.93 1.55 -3.25
C LEU A 64 -3.49 1.95 -2.91
N ILE A 65 -3.21 2.17 -1.63
CA ILE A 65 -1.88 2.56 -1.17
C ILE A 65 -0.87 1.44 -1.41
N ASN A 66 -1.21 0.22 -1.00
CA ASN A 66 -0.28 -0.90 -1.09
C ASN A 66 -0.01 -1.35 -2.52
N SER A 67 -0.99 -1.31 -3.41
CA SER A 67 -0.79 -1.71 -4.80
C SER A 67 0.27 -0.84 -5.47
N PHE A 68 0.24 0.46 -5.22
CA PHE A 68 1.25 1.38 -5.75
C PHE A 68 2.62 1.13 -5.11
N CYS A 69 2.69 1.14 -3.79
CA CYS A 69 3.95 1.01 -3.07
C CYS A 69 4.59 -0.37 -3.26
N PHE A 70 3.78 -1.42 -3.22
CA PHE A 70 4.25 -2.79 -3.39
C PHE A 70 4.80 -3.02 -4.79
N TYR A 71 4.11 -2.56 -5.82
CA TYR A 71 4.53 -2.72 -7.21
C TYR A 71 5.90 -2.09 -7.46
N ARG A 72 6.14 -0.89 -6.91
CA ARG A 72 7.42 -0.19 -7.06
C ARG A 72 8.59 -1.03 -6.57
N VAL A 73 8.39 -1.79 -5.50
CA VAL A 73 9.45 -2.62 -4.92
C VAL A 73 9.52 -3.99 -5.60
N SER A 74 8.39 -4.66 -5.78
CA SER A 74 8.34 -6.02 -6.32
C SER A 74 8.76 -6.08 -7.78
N ASN A 75 8.47 -5.04 -8.56
CA ASN A 75 8.76 -4.98 -9.99
C ASN A 75 9.87 -3.98 -10.34
N ARG A 76 10.64 -3.55 -9.35
CA ARG A 76 11.69 -2.55 -9.49
C ARG A 76 12.65 -2.85 -10.65
N HIS A 77 13.14 -4.07 -10.71
CA HIS A 77 14.13 -4.46 -11.72
C HIS A 77 13.53 -4.55 -13.11
N THR A 78 12.39 -5.19 -13.24
CA THR A 78 11.70 -5.36 -14.52
C THR A 78 11.24 -4.03 -15.08
N PHE A 79 10.57 -3.24 -14.27
CA PHE A 79 10.10 -1.90 -14.66
C PHE A 79 11.26 -0.98 -15.02
N GLY A 80 12.32 -1.00 -14.20
CA GLY A 80 13.51 -0.18 -14.43
C GLY A 80 14.19 -0.51 -15.75
N GLU A 81 14.28 -1.80 -16.09
CA GLU A 81 14.92 -2.24 -17.34
C GLU A 81 14.07 -1.88 -18.56
N ILE A 82 12.76 -2.10 -18.49
CA ILE A 82 11.85 -1.83 -19.61
C ILE A 82 11.76 -0.31 -19.90
N PHE A 83 11.64 0.50 -18.86
CA PHE A 83 11.37 1.93 -18.99
C PHE A 83 12.60 2.81 -18.76
N GLN A 84 13.77 2.20 -18.55
CA GLN A 84 15.04 2.91 -18.35
C GLN A 84 14.95 3.91 -17.18
N ILE A 85 14.43 3.46 -16.05
CA ILE A 85 14.27 4.28 -14.85
C ILE A 85 14.75 3.52 -13.61
N GLU A 86 15.44 4.22 -12.71
CA GLU A 86 15.85 3.66 -11.41
C GLU A 86 14.84 4.08 -10.35
N LEU A 87 13.96 3.16 -9.95
CA LEU A 87 12.91 3.45 -8.97
C LEU A 87 13.47 3.69 -7.56
N SER A 88 14.69 3.26 -7.27
CA SER A 88 15.35 3.51 -5.99
C SER A 88 16.07 4.85 -5.91
N ASP A 89 16.15 5.60 -7.01
CA ASP A 89 16.69 6.95 -7.01
C ASP A 89 15.87 7.87 -6.11
N GLU A 90 16.55 8.69 -5.29
CA GLU A 90 15.87 9.53 -4.30
C GLU A 90 14.89 10.53 -4.90
N ALA A 91 15.25 11.15 -6.01
CA ALA A 91 14.35 12.09 -6.70
C ALA A 91 13.10 11.39 -7.23
N VAL A 92 13.25 10.19 -7.77
CA VAL A 92 12.13 9.37 -8.25
C VAL A 92 11.25 8.92 -7.09
N LYS A 93 11.84 8.45 -6.00
CA LYS A 93 11.10 8.07 -4.79
C LYS A 93 10.26 9.23 -4.26
N GLN A 94 10.86 10.42 -4.16
CA GLN A 94 10.17 11.59 -3.63
C GLN A 94 8.99 11.99 -4.53
N ARG A 95 9.21 12.00 -5.84
CA ARG A 95 8.14 12.30 -6.81
C ARG A 95 6.98 11.31 -6.68
N HIS A 96 7.29 10.02 -6.57
CA HIS A 96 6.27 8.97 -6.44
C HIS A 96 5.57 9.03 -5.10
N ARG A 97 6.27 9.37 -4.02
CA ARG A 97 5.66 9.56 -2.71
C ARG A 97 4.64 10.70 -2.74
N GLU A 98 4.99 11.82 -3.34
CA GLU A 98 4.08 12.95 -3.51
C GLU A 98 2.87 12.59 -4.37
N MET A 99 3.10 11.84 -5.45
CA MET A 99 2.04 11.42 -6.36
C MET A 99 1.03 10.51 -5.67
N ILE A 100 1.48 9.51 -4.90
CA ILE A 100 0.54 8.60 -4.21
C ILE A 100 -0.19 9.33 -3.08
N CYS A 101 0.49 10.18 -2.32
CA CYS A 101 -0.15 10.96 -1.27
C CYS A 101 -1.23 11.87 -1.84
N GLU A 102 -0.95 12.59 -2.90
CA GLU A 102 -1.93 13.45 -3.55
C GLU A 102 -3.11 12.66 -4.11
N SER A 103 -2.83 11.54 -4.77
CA SER A 103 -3.86 10.68 -5.34
C SER A 103 -4.80 10.14 -4.27
N VAL A 104 -4.26 9.67 -3.16
CA VAL A 104 -5.05 9.15 -2.04
C VAL A 104 -5.89 10.26 -1.42
N LEU A 105 -5.30 11.43 -1.14
CA LEU A 105 -6.03 12.55 -0.55
C LEU A 105 -7.17 13.02 -1.45
N ARG A 106 -6.97 13.09 -2.75
CA ARG A 106 -8.03 13.47 -3.69
C ARG A 106 -9.16 12.44 -3.72
N TYR A 107 -8.82 11.17 -3.64
CA TYR A 107 -9.82 10.11 -3.55
C TYR A 107 -10.65 10.21 -2.26
N LEU A 108 -10.01 10.53 -1.14
CA LEU A 108 -10.67 10.62 0.16
C LEU A 108 -11.54 11.87 0.33
N GLN A 109 -11.27 12.94 -0.39
CA GLN A 109 -11.94 14.23 -0.22
C GLN A 109 -13.45 14.14 -0.44
N ALA A 110 -14.14 14.85 0.44
CA ALA A 110 -15.59 15.00 0.37
C ALA A 110 -16.03 15.76 -0.89
#